data_6f7def7dcfc9c961b5d3469893a1ac44
#
_entry.id   6f7def7dcfc9c961b5d3469893a1ac44
#
_cell.length_a   1.000
_cell.length_b   1.000
_cell.length_c   1.000
_cell.angle_alpha   90.00
_cell.angle_beta   90.00
_cell.angle_gamma   90.00
#
_symmetry.space_group_name_H-M   'P 1'
#
loop_
_entity.id
_entity.type
_entity.pdbx_description
1 polymer ?
#
loop_
_entity_poly.entity_id
_entity_poly.type
_entity_poly.pdbx_seq_one_letter_code
_entity_poly.pdbx_strand_id
1 'polypeptide(L)'
;TAESQIELSLNELGLTTQDIDTLLMTHLHFDHACGLTKWQDDQLIPAFESADIYTSAIEWNEMRHPNIRSRHTYWEQNWRPIAHRVKTFERELEVVPGVNIIHTGGHSAGHSIITIEQNGELLIHMADIMPTHAHRNVLWVLAFDDYPMTSIEQKQHWMDIGLKRKAWYTFYHDAYYRAIKWDENGKVLDAIKR
;
A
#
# COMPACT_ATOMS: atom_id res chain seq x y z
N THR A 1 15.16 1.16 -22.27
CA THR A 1 14.49 1.03 -20.97
C THR A 1 13.07 1.53 -21.13
N ALA A 2 12.06 0.73 -20.73
CA ALA A 2 10.68 1.19 -20.74
C ALA A 2 10.55 2.34 -19.72
N GLU A 3 9.84 3.39 -20.08
CA GLU A 3 9.52 4.50 -19.20
C GLU A 3 8.72 4.00 -17.98
N SER A 4 9.00 4.53 -16.81
CA SER A 4 8.28 4.17 -15.59
C SER A 4 6.83 4.61 -15.66
N GLN A 5 5.88 3.71 -15.39
CA GLN A 5 4.46 4.05 -15.34
C GLN A 5 4.16 5.09 -14.25
N ILE A 6 4.97 5.15 -13.19
CA ILE A 6 4.84 6.16 -12.12
C ILE A 6 5.14 7.55 -12.69
N GLU A 7 6.26 7.70 -13.41
CA GLU A 7 6.63 8.98 -14.02
C GLU A 7 5.58 9.44 -15.04
N LEU A 8 5.08 8.53 -15.88
CA LEU A 8 4.00 8.84 -16.83
C LEU A 8 2.73 9.33 -16.10
N SER A 9 2.31 8.61 -15.06
CA SER A 9 1.10 8.97 -14.30
C SER A 9 1.23 10.28 -13.54
N LEU A 10 2.42 10.59 -13.00
CA LEU A 10 2.70 11.88 -12.37
C LEU A 10 2.65 13.01 -13.42
N ASN A 11 3.24 12.79 -14.59
CA ASN A 11 3.24 13.77 -15.67
C ASN A 11 1.83 14.12 -16.17
N GLU A 12 0.89 13.16 -16.19
CA GLU A 12 -0.52 13.42 -16.48
C GLU A 12 -1.17 14.42 -15.51
N LEU A 13 -0.65 14.49 -14.28
CA LEU A 13 -1.08 15.43 -13.24
C LEU A 13 -0.24 16.71 -13.22
N GLY A 14 0.73 16.87 -14.12
CA GLY A 14 1.68 17.99 -14.14
C GLY A 14 2.72 17.92 -13.02
N LEU A 15 2.95 16.73 -12.46
CA LEU A 15 3.90 16.47 -11.39
C LEU A 15 5.08 15.63 -11.90
N THR A 16 6.17 15.67 -11.15
CA THR A 16 7.37 14.83 -11.34
C THR A 16 7.67 14.09 -10.04
N THR A 17 8.61 13.16 -10.07
CA THR A 17 9.08 12.48 -8.84
C THR A 17 9.76 13.44 -7.86
N GLN A 18 10.17 14.63 -8.29
CA GLN A 18 10.79 15.66 -7.44
C GLN A 18 9.75 16.44 -6.62
N ASP A 19 8.49 16.47 -7.08
CA ASP A 19 7.39 17.11 -6.38
C ASP A 19 6.81 16.23 -5.26
N ILE A 20 7.27 14.98 -5.14
CA ILE A 20 6.85 14.04 -4.12
C ILE A 20 7.85 14.06 -2.96
N ASP A 21 7.40 14.46 -1.80
CA ASP A 21 8.20 14.57 -0.57
C ASP A 21 7.94 13.41 0.43
N THR A 22 6.87 12.64 0.21
CA THR A 22 6.44 11.59 1.13
C THR A 22 5.90 10.39 0.39
N LEU A 23 6.38 9.20 0.75
CA LEU A 23 5.90 7.91 0.27
C LEU A 23 5.42 7.04 1.43
N LEU A 24 4.23 6.48 1.31
CA LEU A 24 3.64 5.58 2.28
C LEU A 24 3.66 4.17 1.72
N MET A 25 4.46 3.28 2.33
CA MET A 25 4.58 1.90 1.91
C MET A 25 3.74 1.02 2.82
N THR A 26 2.70 0.41 2.26
CA THR A 26 1.86 -0.55 2.98
C THR A 26 2.66 -1.79 3.38
N HIS A 27 3.53 -2.24 2.50
CA HIS A 27 4.53 -3.29 2.69
C HIS A 27 5.58 -3.21 1.57
N LEU A 28 6.63 -4.02 1.66
CA LEU A 28 7.81 -3.91 0.80
C LEU A 28 8.03 -5.12 -0.13
N HIS A 29 6.98 -5.88 -0.45
CA HIS A 29 7.07 -6.90 -1.50
C HIS A 29 7.47 -6.25 -2.83
N PHE A 30 8.13 -7.05 -3.70
CA PHE A 30 8.79 -6.53 -4.91
C PHE A 30 7.85 -5.73 -5.82
N ASP A 31 6.61 -6.12 -5.96
CA ASP A 31 5.62 -5.50 -6.84
C ASP A 31 5.09 -4.16 -6.31
N HIS A 32 5.18 -3.92 -4.99
CA HIS A 32 4.88 -2.62 -4.38
C HIS A 32 6.12 -1.73 -4.27
N ALA A 33 7.29 -2.31 -4.08
CA ALA A 33 8.53 -1.57 -3.83
C ALA A 33 9.38 -1.31 -5.09
N CYS A 34 9.07 -1.94 -6.24
CA CYS A 34 9.89 -1.81 -7.46
C CYS A 34 9.97 -0.38 -8.02
N GLY A 35 8.99 0.48 -7.70
CA GLY A 35 9.00 1.88 -8.10
C GLY A 35 9.83 2.81 -7.22
N LEU A 36 10.39 2.33 -6.11
CA LEU A 36 11.22 3.14 -5.20
C LEU A 36 12.60 3.45 -5.78
N THR A 37 13.06 2.66 -6.74
CA THR A 37 14.38 2.79 -7.37
C THR A 37 14.28 2.81 -8.88
N LYS A 38 15.26 3.42 -9.52
CA LYS A 38 15.43 3.46 -10.99
C LYS A 38 16.88 3.31 -11.40
N TRP A 39 17.10 2.82 -12.62
CA TRP A 39 18.42 2.75 -13.22
C TRP A 39 18.80 4.08 -13.86
N GLN A 40 19.98 4.59 -13.53
CA GLN A 40 20.60 5.74 -14.16
C GLN A 40 22.10 5.47 -14.31
N ASP A 41 22.64 5.56 -15.54
CA ASP A 41 24.05 5.34 -15.85
C ASP A 41 24.63 4.05 -15.23
N ASP A 42 23.91 2.93 -15.40
CA ASP A 42 24.23 1.61 -14.85
C ASP A 42 24.27 1.54 -13.30
N GLN A 43 23.76 2.56 -12.63
CA GLN A 43 23.61 2.60 -11.18
C GLN A 43 22.12 2.58 -10.78
N LEU A 44 21.83 1.90 -9.70
CA LEU A 44 20.50 1.89 -9.12
C LEU A 44 20.39 2.99 -8.08
N ILE A 45 19.55 3.97 -8.34
CA ILE A 45 19.35 5.16 -7.51
C ILE A 45 17.91 5.26 -7.00
N PRO A 46 17.62 6.06 -5.96
CA PRO A 46 16.25 6.39 -5.56
C PRO A 46 15.49 7.03 -6.74
N ALA A 47 14.25 6.59 -6.97
CA ALA A 47 13.38 7.20 -7.97
C ALA A 47 12.80 8.54 -7.49
N PHE A 48 12.65 8.69 -6.17
CA PHE A 48 12.13 9.88 -5.47
C PHE A 48 13.24 10.43 -4.58
N GLU A 49 14.06 11.33 -5.14
CA GLU A 49 15.31 11.78 -4.50
C GLU A 49 15.07 12.56 -3.18
N SER A 50 13.94 13.25 -3.06
CA SER A 50 13.62 14.10 -1.91
C SER A 50 12.64 13.48 -0.91
N ALA A 51 12.01 12.35 -1.26
CA ALA A 51 10.93 11.80 -0.45
C ALA A 51 11.44 11.05 0.79
N ASP A 52 10.76 11.27 1.91
CA ASP A 52 10.80 10.39 3.07
C ASP A 52 9.89 9.18 2.81
N ILE A 53 10.33 7.99 3.19
CA ILE A 53 9.62 6.73 2.92
C ILE A 53 9.18 6.14 4.25
N TYR A 54 7.86 6.08 4.47
CA TYR A 54 7.31 5.55 5.72
C TYR A 54 6.83 4.11 5.54
N THR A 55 7.21 3.24 6.46
CA THR A 55 6.74 1.85 6.57
C THR A 55 6.73 1.43 8.03
N SER A 56 6.03 0.34 8.37
CA SER A 56 6.07 -0.14 9.76
C SER A 56 7.48 -0.63 10.15
N ALA A 57 7.84 -0.48 11.41
CA ALA A 57 9.11 -0.99 11.94
C ALA A 57 9.20 -2.52 11.77
N ILE A 58 8.05 -3.20 11.87
CA ILE A 58 7.95 -4.65 11.69
C ILE A 58 8.25 -5.01 10.23
N GLU A 59 7.66 -4.31 9.25
CA GLU A 59 7.91 -4.56 7.81
C GLU A 59 9.37 -4.31 7.45
N TRP A 60 9.93 -3.20 7.93
CA TRP A 60 11.33 -2.87 7.70
C TRP A 60 12.28 -3.92 8.28
N ASN A 61 11.93 -4.52 9.41
CA ASN A 61 12.72 -5.60 10.00
C ASN A 61 12.51 -6.93 9.25
N GLU A 62 11.28 -7.29 8.92
CA GLU A 62 10.96 -8.53 8.19
C GLU A 62 11.62 -8.54 6.81
N MET A 63 11.54 -7.45 6.06
CA MET A 63 12.20 -7.33 4.76
C MET A 63 13.71 -7.62 4.83
N ARG A 64 14.39 -7.20 5.91
CA ARG A 64 15.84 -7.45 6.11
C ARG A 64 16.15 -8.86 6.64
N HIS A 65 15.18 -9.51 7.28
CA HIS A 65 15.30 -10.84 7.89
C HIS A 65 14.07 -11.69 7.53
N PRO A 66 13.82 -11.91 6.23
CA PRO A 66 12.57 -12.53 5.80
C PRO A 66 12.48 -13.99 6.22
N ASN A 67 11.27 -14.43 6.48
CA ASN A 67 10.99 -15.83 6.74
C ASN A 67 11.13 -16.69 5.46
N ILE A 68 11.05 -18.01 5.60
CA ILE A 68 11.25 -18.94 4.48
C ILE A 68 10.21 -18.78 3.36
N ARG A 69 8.99 -18.29 3.67
CA ARG A 69 7.95 -18.08 2.65
C ARG A 69 8.18 -16.80 1.87
N SER A 70 8.52 -15.70 2.58
CA SER A 70 8.58 -14.36 2.03
C SER A 70 9.96 -13.94 1.50
N ARG A 71 11.02 -14.72 1.74
CA ARG A 71 12.40 -14.35 1.35
C ARG A 71 12.60 -14.03 -0.13
N HIS A 72 11.73 -14.52 -1.03
CA HIS A 72 11.82 -14.26 -2.46
C HIS A 72 10.95 -13.08 -2.91
N THR A 73 10.17 -12.50 -2.01
CA THR A 73 9.31 -11.34 -2.29
C THR A 73 9.98 -10.02 -2.00
N TYR A 74 11.07 -10.01 -1.22
CA TYR A 74 11.84 -8.81 -0.86
C TYR A 74 13.11 -8.72 -1.69
N TRP A 75 13.11 -7.85 -2.68
CA TRP A 75 14.25 -7.68 -3.58
C TRP A 75 15.16 -6.56 -3.10
N GLU A 76 16.41 -6.89 -2.82
CA GLU A 76 17.41 -5.97 -2.25
C GLU A 76 17.59 -4.70 -3.10
N GLN A 77 17.50 -4.81 -4.40
CA GLN A 77 17.57 -3.70 -5.33
C GLN A 77 16.48 -2.65 -5.11
N ASN A 78 15.32 -3.02 -4.57
CA ASN A 78 14.20 -2.11 -4.36
C ASN A 78 14.36 -1.26 -3.08
N TRP A 79 15.12 -1.74 -2.10
CA TRP A 79 15.20 -1.08 -0.79
C TRP A 79 16.60 -0.59 -0.41
N ARG A 80 17.67 -1.25 -0.88
CA ARG A 80 19.04 -0.86 -0.50
C ARG A 80 19.37 0.60 -0.86
N PRO A 81 19.08 1.10 -2.08
CA PRO A 81 19.39 2.49 -2.43
C PRO A 81 18.63 3.52 -1.61
N ILE A 82 17.41 3.18 -1.13
CA ILE A 82 16.53 4.11 -0.41
C ILE A 82 16.60 3.96 1.12
N ALA A 83 17.42 3.05 1.65
CA ALA A 83 17.46 2.72 3.07
C ALA A 83 17.70 3.92 3.99
N HIS A 84 18.47 4.90 3.53
CA HIS A 84 18.79 6.13 4.26
C HIS A 84 17.61 7.12 4.36
N ARG A 85 16.54 6.92 3.58
CA ARG A 85 15.31 7.72 3.55
C ARG A 85 14.16 7.08 4.30
N VAL A 86 14.31 5.84 4.76
CA VAL A 86 13.23 5.12 5.41
C VAL A 86 13.04 5.60 6.84
N LYS A 87 11.81 5.95 7.15
CA LYS A 87 11.33 6.27 8.50
C LYS A 87 10.30 5.23 8.91
N THR A 88 10.46 4.70 10.11
CA THR A 88 9.59 3.65 10.60
C THR A 88 8.61 4.17 11.66
N PHE A 89 7.43 3.55 11.73
CA PHE A 89 6.45 3.77 12.77
C PHE A 89 6.06 2.42 13.43
N GLU A 90 5.50 2.47 14.65
CA GLU A 90 5.19 1.26 15.42
C GLU A 90 3.77 0.73 15.12
N ARG A 91 2.74 1.53 15.34
CA ARG A 91 1.34 1.13 15.20
C ARG A 91 0.58 1.92 14.17
N GLU A 92 0.64 3.22 14.29
CA GLU A 92 0.02 4.16 13.36
C GLU A 92 0.81 5.46 13.33
N LEU A 93 0.67 6.19 12.24
CA LEU A 93 1.24 7.51 12.05
C LEU A 93 0.28 8.36 11.24
N GLU A 94 -0.12 9.49 11.79
CA GLU A 94 -0.72 10.55 11.00
C GLU A 94 0.40 11.33 10.31
N VAL A 95 0.49 11.17 8.99
CA VAL A 95 1.60 11.74 8.20
C VAL A 95 1.37 13.21 7.92
N VAL A 96 0.13 13.54 7.55
CA VAL A 96 -0.42 14.90 7.46
C VAL A 96 -1.86 14.84 7.95
N PRO A 97 -2.48 15.96 8.34
CA PRO A 97 -3.84 15.95 8.85
C PRO A 97 -4.81 15.17 7.96
N GLY A 98 -5.43 14.13 8.52
CA GLY A 98 -6.37 13.24 7.85
C GLY A 98 -5.76 12.11 7.01
N VAL A 99 -4.44 12.01 6.88
CA VAL A 99 -3.76 10.90 6.18
C VAL A 99 -3.00 10.04 7.18
N ASN A 100 -3.46 8.80 7.37
CA ASN A 100 -2.86 7.88 8.31
C ASN A 100 -2.35 6.63 7.61
N ILE A 101 -1.22 6.11 8.09
CA ILE A 101 -0.75 4.75 7.79
C ILE A 101 -0.82 3.93 9.09
N ILE A 102 -1.43 2.74 9.01
CA ILE A 102 -1.82 1.95 10.18
C ILE A 102 -1.37 0.51 9.98
N HIS A 103 -0.56 0.00 10.91
CA HIS A 103 -0.11 -1.38 10.91
C HIS A 103 -1.28 -2.34 11.16
N THR A 104 -1.39 -3.35 10.33
CA THR A 104 -2.41 -4.41 10.43
C THR A 104 -1.80 -5.80 10.55
N GLY A 105 -0.66 -6.03 9.92
CA GLY A 105 -0.18 -7.38 9.68
C GLY A 105 -1.09 -8.11 8.66
N GLY A 106 -0.97 -9.43 8.61
CA GLY A 106 -1.81 -10.30 7.78
C GLY A 106 -1.09 -10.80 6.54
N HIS A 107 -1.02 -10.03 5.50
CA HIS A 107 -0.35 -10.39 4.26
C HIS A 107 1.17 -10.58 4.46
N SER A 108 1.83 -9.64 5.10
CA SER A 108 3.14 -9.78 5.74
C SER A 108 3.03 -9.47 7.23
N ALA A 109 4.06 -9.73 8.04
CA ALA A 109 4.03 -9.38 9.46
C ALA A 109 3.87 -7.87 9.66
N GLY A 110 4.50 -7.07 8.82
CA GLY A 110 4.52 -5.62 8.91
C GLY A 110 3.52 -4.88 8.04
N HIS A 111 2.64 -5.60 7.34
CA HIS A 111 1.66 -5.01 6.44
C HIS A 111 0.86 -3.88 7.10
N SER A 112 0.55 -2.85 6.34
CA SER A 112 -0.17 -1.67 6.78
C SER A 112 -1.24 -1.27 5.76
N ILE A 113 -2.26 -0.56 6.22
CA ILE A 113 -3.26 0.10 5.39
C ILE A 113 -3.06 1.60 5.42
N ILE A 114 -3.69 2.31 4.47
CA ILE A 114 -3.70 3.78 4.46
C ILE A 114 -5.15 4.25 4.52
N THR A 115 -5.42 5.23 5.37
CA THR A 115 -6.71 5.92 5.42
C THR A 115 -6.54 7.38 5.08
N ILE A 116 -7.47 7.92 4.30
CA ILE A 116 -7.53 9.36 3.99
C ILE A 116 -8.92 9.86 4.37
N GLU A 117 -8.96 10.85 5.24
CA GLU A 117 -10.20 11.49 5.67
C GLU A 117 -10.17 12.98 5.35
N GLN A 118 -11.11 13.43 4.52
CA GLN A 118 -11.22 14.83 4.14
C GLN A 118 -12.69 15.19 3.87
N ASN A 119 -13.15 16.34 4.37
CA ASN A 119 -14.50 16.87 4.15
C ASN A 119 -15.63 15.87 4.49
N GLY A 120 -15.42 14.99 5.49
CA GLY A 120 -16.38 13.98 5.91
C GLY A 120 -16.39 12.70 5.05
N GLU A 121 -15.61 12.64 3.98
CA GLU A 121 -15.38 11.42 3.20
C GLU A 121 -14.20 10.64 3.77
N LEU A 122 -14.32 9.32 3.76
CA LEU A 122 -13.27 8.39 4.15
C LEU A 122 -12.87 7.53 2.94
N LEU A 123 -11.57 7.42 2.71
CA LEU A 123 -10.97 6.45 1.79
C LEU A 123 -10.10 5.48 2.58
N ILE A 124 -10.19 4.18 2.26
CA ILE A 124 -9.37 3.14 2.86
C ILE A 124 -8.66 2.38 1.73
N HIS A 125 -7.34 2.40 1.74
CA HIS A 125 -6.51 1.54 0.92
C HIS A 125 -6.05 0.36 1.75
N MET A 126 -6.69 -0.80 1.55
CA MET A 126 -6.42 -2.00 2.34
C MET A 126 -5.25 -2.82 1.79
N ALA A 127 -4.65 -2.38 0.70
CA ALA A 127 -3.55 -3.06 0.02
C ALA A 127 -3.83 -4.57 -0.12
N ASP A 128 -2.90 -5.43 0.27
CA ASP A 128 -2.97 -6.86 -0.05
C ASP A 128 -3.78 -7.71 0.93
N ILE A 129 -4.30 -7.15 2.02
CA ILE A 129 -5.36 -7.83 2.76
C ILE A 129 -6.72 -7.76 2.03
N MET A 130 -6.90 -6.81 1.08
CA MET A 130 -8.04 -6.74 0.16
C MET A 130 -7.57 -6.26 -1.23
N PRO A 131 -6.82 -7.07 -1.99
CA PRO A 131 -6.13 -6.64 -3.20
C PRO A 131 -7.08 -6.29 -4.36
N THR A 132 -8.29 -6.87 -4.38
CA THR A 132 -9.32 -6.61 -5.39
C THR A 132 -10.71 -6.50 -4.76
N HIS A 133 -11.66 -5.94 -5.50
CA HIS A 133 -13.06 -5.86 -5.07
C HIS A 133 -13.68 -7.22 -4.73
N ALA A 134 -13.24 -8.31 -5.36
CA ALA A 134 -13.73 -9.65 -5.07
C ALA A 134 -13.33 -10.12 -3.66
N HIS A 135 -12.19 -9.66 -3.14
CA HIS A 135 -11.71 -9.95 -1.79
C HIS A 135 -12.49 -9.20 -0.69
N ARG A 136 -13.58 -8.50 -1.04
CA ARG A 136 -14.55 -8.00 -0.08
C ARG A 136 -15.12 -9.13 0.82
N ASN A 137 -15.22 -10.35 0.29
CA ASN A 137 -15.49 -11.49 1.15
C ASN A 137 -14.30 -11.68 2.10
N VAL A 138 -14.55 -11.53 3.40
CA VAL A 138 -13.49 -11.53 4.42
C VAL A 138 -12.72 -12.85 4.47
N LEU A 139 -13.34 -13.96 4.11
CA LEU A 139 -12.70 -15.29 4.08
C LEU A 139 -11.81 -15.51 2.84
N TRP A 140 -11.91 -14.63 1.84
CA TRP A 140 -11.06 -14.74 0.66
C TRP A 140 -9.73 -14.04 0.91
N VAL A 141 -8.73 -14.83 1.24
CA VAL A 141 -7.36 -14.39 1.48
C VAL A 141 -6.44 -14.87 0.34
N LEU A 142 -5.30 -14.22 0.20
CA LEU A 142 -4.31 -14.64 -0.79
C LEU A 142 -3.59 -15.92 -0.31
N ALA A 143 -3.23 -16.78 -1.26
CA ALA A 143 -2.39 -17.95 -0.98
C ALA A 143 -1.00 -17.55 -0.42
N PHE A 144 -0.60 -16.30 -0.64
CA PHE A 144 0.69 -15.75 -0.20
C PHE A 144 0.61 -15.06 1.16
N ASP A 145 -0.57 -14.96 1.79
CA ASP A 145 -0.67 -14.38 3.13
C ASP A 145 0.12 -15.22 4.13
N ASP A 146 1.06 -14.59 4.81
CA ASP A 146 1.85 -15.27 5.84
C ASP A 146 1.03 -15.50 7.11
N TYR A 147 0.05 -14.62 7.38
CA TYR A 147 -0.82 -14.67 8.56
C TYR A 147 -2.30 -14.54 8.17
N PRO A 148 -2.87 -15.56 7.50
CA PRO A 148 -4.21 -15.46 6.89
C PRO A 148 -5.32 -15.18 7.90
N MET A 149 -5.22 -15.67 9.13
CA MET A 149 -6.20 -15.36 10.18
C MET A 149 -6.17 -13.88 10.55
N THR A 150 -4.99 -13.28 10.64
CA THR A 150 -4.84 -11.84 10.88
C THR A 150 -5.41 -11.03 9.70
N SER A 151 -5.17 -11.48 8.46
CA SER A 151 -5.77 -10.84 7.27
C SER A 151 -7.30 -10.82 7.35
N ILE A 152 -7.93 -11.94 7.76
CA ILE A 152 -9.39 -12.05 7.93
C ILE A 152 -9.89 -11.08 9.00
N GLU A 153 -9.27 -11.09 10.19
CA GLU A 153 -9.65 -10.24 11.31
C GLU A 153 -9.51 -8.75 10.99
N GLN A 154 -8.39 -8.35 10.41
CA GLN A 154 -8.15 -6.96 10.03
C GLN A 154 -9.07 -6.51 8.89
N LYS A 155 -9.29 -7.36 7.89
CA LYS A 155 -10.24 -7.08 6.83
C LYS A 155 -11.66 -6.88 7.37
N GLN A 156 -12.13 -7.78 8.25
CA GLN A 156 -13.43 -7.63 8.89
C GLN A 156 -13.54 -6.31 9.64
N HIS A 157 -12.54 -6.01 10.47
CA HIS A 157 -12.51 -4.77 11.27
C HIS A 157 -12.63 -3.51 10.40
N TRP A 158 -11.80 -3.40 9.36
CA TRP A 158 -11.77 -2.22 8.50
C TRP A 158 -12.97 -2.15 7.55
N MET A 159 -13.50 -3.31 7.13
CA MET A 159 -14.76 -3.36 6.39
C MET A 159 -15.93 -2.86 7.24
N ASP A 160 -16.03 -3.27 8.51
CA ASP A 160 -17.09 -2.82 9.42
C ASP A 160 -17.07 -1.31 9.63
N ILE A 161 -15.89 -0.72 9.78
CA ILE A 161 -15.72 0.73 9.88
C ILE A 161 -16.12 1.41 8.58
N GLY A 162 -15.54 0.95 7.48
CA GLY A 162 -15.71 1.64 6.20
C GLY A 162 -17.11 1.51 5.62
N LEU A 163 -17.80 0.37 5.77
CA LEU A 163 -19.18 0.21 5.30
C LEU A 163 -20.14 1.14 6.05
N LYS A 164 -20.01 1.24 7.38
CA LYS A 164 -20.81 2.17 8.19
C LYS A 164 -20.63 3.64 7.78
N ARG A 165 -19.42 3.97 7.38
CA ARG A 165 -19.06 5.33 6.95
C ARG A 165 -19.21 5.55 5.44
N LYS A 166 -19.63 4.53 4.69
CA LYS A 166 -19.72 4.53 3.22
C LYS A 166 -18.38 4.95 2.60
N ALA A 167 -17.28 4.37 3.09
CA ALA A 167 -15.95 4.71 2.66
C ALA A 167 -15.69 4.28 1.20
N TRP A 168 -14.78 4.98 0.54
CA TRP A 168 -14.15 4.52 -0.68
C TRP A 168 -13.09 3.47 -0.33
N TYR A 169 -13.08 2.37 -1.10
CA TYR A 169 -12.02 1.37 -1.06
C TYR A 169 -11.23 1.42 -2.36
N THR A 170 -9.91 1.52 -2.27
CA THR A 170 -9.01 1.54 -3.44
C THR A 170 -8.25 0.24 -3.56
N PHE A 171 -7.91 -0.14 -4.81
CA PHE A 171 -7.29 -1.43 -5.11
C PHE A 171 -6.03 -1.27 -5.94
N TYR A 172 -5.01 -2.03 -5.58
CA TYR A 172 -3.78 -2.12 -6.36
C TYR A 172 -3.88 -3.19 -7.45
N HIS A 173 -4.36 -4.37 -7.12
CA HIS A 173 -4.39 -5.54 -8.01
C HIS A 173 -5.71 -5.77 -8.75
N ASP A 174 -6.67 -4.85 -8.69
CA ASP A 174 -7.94 -5.01 -9.37
C ASP A 174 -7.84 -4.67 -10.86
N ALA A 175 -8.35 -5.55 -11.73
CA ALA A 175 -8.32 -5.34 -13.18
C ALA A 175 -9.47 -4.44 -13.68
N TYR A 176 -10.51 -4.24 -12.88
CA TYR A 176 -11.73 -3.55 -13.30
C TYR A 176 -11.95 -2.20 -12.60
N TYR A 177 -11.54 -2.11 -11.33
CA TYR A 177 -11.83 -0.95 -10.49
C TYR A 177 -10.56 -0.36 -9.88
N ARG A 178 -10.48 0.97 -9.89
CA ARG A 178 -9.51 1.72 -9.09
C ARG A 178 -10.04 1.93 -7.68
N ALA A 179 -11.34 2.21 -7.56
CA ALA A 179 -12.01 2.40 -6.28
C ALA A 179 -13.48 2.01 -6.35
N ILE A 180 -14.04 1.59 -5.23
CA ILE A 180 -15.48 1.30 -5.06
C ILE A 180 -15.94 1.84 -3.70
N LYS A 181 -17.19 2.31 -3.69
CA LYS A 181 -17.95 2.64 -2.49
C LYS A 181 -19.14 1.69 -2.38
N TRP A 182 -19.30 1.02 -1.25
CA TRP A 182 -20.44 0.13 -0.97
C TRP A 182 -21.32 0.66 0.15
N ASP A 183 -22.59 0.24 0.16
CA ASP A 183 -23.44 0.31 1.34
C ASP A 183 -23.20 -0.90 2.29
N GLU A 184 -23.86 -0.88 3.44
CA GLU A 184 -23.75 -1.95 4.46
C GLU A 184 -24.17 -3.33 3.95
N ASN A 185 -25.03 -3.39 2.93
CA ASN A 185 -25.50 -4.64 2.30
C ASN A 185 -24.56 -5.10 1.17
N GLY A 186 -23.53 -4.32 0.87
CA GLY A 186 -22.56 -4.60 -0.19
C GLY A 186 -23.03 -4.22 -1.59
N LYS A 187 -24.08 -3.43 -1.72
CA LYS A 187 -24.47 -2.83 -2.99
C LYS A 187 -23.51 -1.72 -3.33
N VAL A 188 -23.07 -1.69 -4.57
CA VAL A 188 -22.22 -0.61 -5.09
C VAL A 188 -23.01 0.69 -5.12
N LEU A 189 -22.51 1.69 -4.40
CA LEU A 189 -23.03 3.06 -4.39
C LEU A 189 -22.36 3.90 -5.48
N ASP A 190 -21.06 3.72 -5.65
CA ASP A 190 -20.25 4.43 -6.64
C ASP A 190 -18.99 3.63 -6.98
N ALA A 191 -18.40 3.86 -8.16
CA ALA A 191 -17.20 3.16 -8.60
C ALA A 191 -16.38 3.95 -9.61
N ILE A 192 -15.06 3.91 -9.46
CA ILE A 192 -14.08 4.43 -10.44
C ILE A 192 -13.46 3.22 -11.13
N LYS A 193 -13.71 3.07 -12.42
CA LYS A 193 -13.17 1.98 -13.25
C LYS A 193 -11.76 2.31 -13.75
N ARG A 194 -11.01 1.25 -14.10
CA ARG A 194 -9.73 1.36 -14.83
C ARG A 194 -9.96 1.72 -16.30
#